data_10a6d817cf3ca9efac29b811affd9c51
#
_entry.id   10a6d817cf3ca9efac29b811affd9c51
#
_cell.length_a   1.000
_cell.length_b   1.000
_cell.length_c   1.000
_cell.angle_alpha   90.00
_cell.angle_beta   90.00
_cell.angle_gamma   90.00
#
_symmetry.space_group_name_H-M   'P 1'
#
loop_
_entity.id
_entity.type
_entity.pdbx_description
1 polymer ?
#
loop_
_entity_poly.entity_id
_entity_poly.type
_entity_poly.pdbx_seq_one_letter_code
_entity_poly.pdbx_strand_id
1 'polypeptide(L)'
;MNLAHLFEAGMLVCFGFSWPINVVKAYKARTAKTTSLAFIFLIIIGYVLGISAKLINHQFNYVLAVYILNLVIVLSNIMVYFRNRALDKKRESENGGLKMENTKKIIYAHEEQIIFAEEKKSNAKAYNITLMGGTYAKDIPVKKLADEFNFDFDLFNKSSFALSIKNAKVYFDKYVANLKSDGIIIQLGKEDVESFAANPSQFDASYLDLLSHIKAVNKDCRLALVSINNSVNNPTITQMNNHIKSIAQSDQATFINLENTKLWNPKAIQSSLDFAQGMGLKYKKPIYDIAEILYSYAAVNIPEETLRMNMAV
;
A
#
# COMPACT_ATOMS: atom_id res chain seq x y z
N MET A 1 -4.68 -68.99 -11.28
CA MET A 1 -4.60 -67.53 -11.40
C MET A 1 -4.75 -67.20 -12.87
N ASN A 2 -5.71 -66.35 -13.25
CA ASN A 2 -5.95 -66.06 -14.66
C ASN A 2 -4.82 -65.12 -15.16
N LEU A 3 -4.14 -65.46 -16.23
CA LEU A 3 -3.00 -64.72 -16.80
C LEU A 3 -3.36 -63.25 -17.06
N ALA A 4 -4.60 -62.99 -17.48
CA ALA A 4 -5.12 -61.65 -17.68
C ALA A 4 -5.11 -60.80 -16.39
N HIS A 5 -5.50 -61.36 -15.24
CA HIS A 5 -5.44 -60.66 -13.97
C HIS A 5 -4.01 -60.42 -13.47
N LEU A 6 -3.05 -61.26 -13.84
CA LEU A 6 -1.67 -61.06 -13.54
C LEU A 6 -1.08 -59.86 -14.29
N PHE A 7 -1.40 -59.74 -15.58
CA PHE A 7 -0.97 -58.59 -16.40
C PHE A 7 -1.65 -57.30 -15.94
N GLU A 8 -2.96 -57.35 -15.62
CA GLU A 8 -3.69 -56.19 -15.06
C GLU A 8 -3.06 -55.73 -13.74
N ALA A 9 -2.76 -56.66 -12.84
CA ALA A 9 -2.09 -56.33 -11.57
C ALA A 9 -0.67 -55.75 -11.80
N GLY A 10 0.10 -56.34 -12.72
CA GLY A 10 1.44 -55.83 -13.07
C GLY A 10 1.38 -54.40 -13.61
N MET A 11 0.43 -54.09 -14.49
CA MET A 11 0.21 -52.73 -14.98
C MET A 11 -0.13 -51.77 -13.84
N LEU A 12 -1.03 -52.14 -12.95
CA LEU A 12 -1.44 -51.31 -11.82
C LEU A 12 -0.32 -51.06 -10.81
N VAL A 13 0.53 -52.08 -10.60
CA VAL A 13 1.74 -51.94 -9.74
C VAL A 13 2.73 -50.96 -10.35
N CYS A 14 3.01 -51.07 -11.67
CA CYS A 14 3.91 -50.12 -12.35
C CYS A 14 3.37 -48.67 -12.28
N PHE A 15 2.10 -48.45 -12.54
CA PHE A 15 1.48 -47.15 -12.38
C PHE A 15 1.46 -46.71 -10.90
N GLY A 16 1.18 -47.64 -9.98
CA GLY A 16 1.17 -47.38 -8.54
C GLY A 16 2.50 -46.91 -7.97
N PHE A 17 3.63 -47.44 -8.45
CA PHE A 17 4.95 -47.01 -8.02
C PHE A 17 5.33 -45.61 -8.53
N SER A 18 4.80 -45.16 -9.65
CA SER A 18 5.10 -43.83 -10.18
C SER A 18 4.50 -42.72 -9.29
N TRP A 19 3.40 -42.98 -8.59
CA TRP A 19 2.72 -41.99 -7.73
C TRP A 19 3.49 -41.66 -6.43
N PRO A 20 3.97 -42.63 -5.64
CA PRO A 20 4.84 -42.33 -4.49
C PRO A 20 6.05 -41.51 -4.86
N ILE A 21 6.67 -41.82 -6.01
CA ILE A 21 7.83 -41.05 -6.53
C ILE A 21 7.42 -39.60 -6.81
N ASN A 22 6.25 -39.40 -7.44
CA ASN A 22 5.72 -38.06 -7.70
C ASN A 22 5.37 -37.30 -6.40
N VAL A 23 4.78 -37.96 -5.40
CA VAL A 23 4.50 -37.36 -4.09
C VAL A 23 5.81 -36.89 -3.45
N VAL A 24 6.84 -37.70 -3.41
CA VAL A 24 8.13 -37.36 -2.81
C VAL A 24 8.82 -36.21 -3.58
N LYS A 25 8.78 -36.23 -4.91
CA LYS A 25 9.31 -35.14 -5.74
C LYS A 25 8.57 -33.83 -5.49
N ALA A 26 7.24 -33.85 -5.49
CA ALA A 26 6.41 -32.68 -5.22
C ALA A 26 6.63 -32.13 -3.79
N TYR A 27 6.74 -33.02 -2.80
CA TYR A 27 7.03 -32.63 -1.42
C TYR A 27 8.38 -31.95 -1.28
N LYS A 28 9.44 -32.49 -1.93
CA LYS A 28 10.79 -31.92 -1.92
C LYS A 28 10.88 -30.61 -2.72
N ALA A 29 10.14 -30.49 -3.81
CA ALA A 29 10.12 -29.28 -4.64
C ALA A 29 9.53 -28.06 -3.92
N ARG A 30 8.68 -28.25 -2.91
CA ARG A 30 8.03 -27.20 -2.12
C ARG A 30 7.34 -26.12 -2.97
N THR A 31 6.88 -26.49 -4.17
CA THR A 31 6.13 -25.61 -5.09
C THR A 31 5.04 -26.40 -5.79
N ALA A 32 3.88 -25.76 -6.00
CA ALA A 32 2.74 -26.34 -6.73
C ALA A 32 2.77 -26.00 -8.23
N LYS A 33 3.67 -25.12 -8.69
CA LYS A 33 3.69 -24.58 -10.07
C LYS A 33 3.87 -25.65 -11.16
N THR A 34 4.49 -26.76 -10.82
CA THR A 34 4.74 -27.87 -11.76
C THR A 34 3.69 -28.98 -11.72
N THR A 35 2.69 -28.85 -10.84
CA THR A 35 1.68 -29.90 -10.61
C THR A 35 0.31 -29.46 -11.11
N SER A 36 -0.26 -30.21 -12.04
CA SER A 36 -1.63 -29.97 -12.55
C SER A 36 -2.67 -30.64 -11.63
N LEU A 37 -3.47 -29.81 -10.96
CA LEU A 37 -4.58 -30.30 -10.13
C LEU A 37 -5.64 -31.06 -10.97
N ALA A 38 -5.93 -30.57 -12.18
CA ALA A 38 -6.88 -31.22 -13.10
C ALA A 38 -6.42 -32.65 -13.48
N PHE A 39 -5.11 -32.82 -13.68
CA PHE A 39 -4.54 -34.13 -13.96
C PHE A 39 -4.73 -35.11 -12.79
N ILE A 40 -4.52 -34.69 -11.56
CA ILE A 40 -4.74 -35.51 -10.37
C ILE A 40 -6.21 -35.92 -10.27
N PHE A 41 -7.15 -34.99 -10.49
CA PHE A 41 -8.58 -35.30 -10.47
C PHE A 41 -9.01 -36.32 -11.52
N LEU A 42 -8.49 -36.21 -12.74
CA LEU A 42 -8.76 -37.19 -13.80
C LEU A 42 -8.37 -38.62 -13.39
N ILE A 43 -7.23 -38.77 -12.72
CA ILE A 43 -6.76 -40.07 -12.25
C ILE A 43 -7.60 -40.59 -11.09
N ILE A 44 -8.02 -39.74 -10.17
CA ILE A 44 -8.97 -40.14 -9.11
C ILE A 44 -10.27 -40.67 -9.71
N ILE A 45 -10.84 -39.95 -10.68
CA ILE A 45 -12.06 -40.40 -11.39
C ILE A 45 -11.80 -41.77 -12.04
N GLY A 46 -10.66 -41.98 -12.69
CA GLY A 46 -10.31 -43.28 -13.27
C GLY A 46 -10.26 -44.42 -12.26
N TYR A 47 -9.66 -44.20 -11.08
CA TYR A 47 -9.65 -45.21 -10.01
C TYR A 47 -11.06 -45.45 -9.42
N VAL A 48 -11.86 -44.41 -9.21
CA VAL A 48 -13.21 -44.54 -8.73
C VAL A 48 -14.08 -45.37 -9.71
N LEU A 49 -13.98 -45.08 -10.99
CA LEU A 49 -14.70 -45.88 -12.04
C LEU A 49 -14.21 -47.34 -12.08
N GLY A 50 -12.90 -47.55 -11.97
CA GLY A 50 -12.30 -48.90 -11.94
C GLY A 50 -12.77 -49.72 -10.71
N ILE A 51 -12.79 -49.12 -9.54
CA ILE A 51 -13.28 -49.71 -8.30
C ILE A 51 -14.79 -50.04 -8.45
N SER A 52 -15.58 -49.09 -8.96
CA SER A 52 -17.00 -49.27 -9.17
C SER A 52 -17.30 -50.44 -10.12
N ALA A 53 -16.57 -50.55 -11.21
CA ALA A 53 -16.72 -51.67 -12.14
C ALA A 53 -16.40 -53.03 -11.49
N LYS A 54 -15.38 -53.13 -10.67
CA LYS A 54 -15.03 -54.35 -9.94
C LYS A 54 -16.09 -54.73 -8.90
N LEU A 55 -16.69 -53.75 -8.22
CA LEU A 55 -17.74 -53.97 -7.23
C LEU A 55 -19.02 -54.44 -7.91
N ILE A 56 -19.45 -53.80 -9.02
CA ILE A 56 -20.67 -54.19 -9.78
C ILE A 56 -20.54 -55.62 -10.33
N ASN A 57 -19.35 -55.99 -10.79
CA ASN A 57 -19.10 -57.33 -11.33
C ASN A 57 -18.78 -58.37 -10.24
N HIS A 58 -18.91 -58.05 -8.96
CA HIS A 58 -18.58 -58.90 -7.83
C HIS A 58 -17.20 -59.51 -7.87
N GLN A 59 -16.24 -58.79 -8.44
CA GLN A 59 -14.83 -59.24 -8.61
C GLN A 59 -13.98 -58.82 -7.42
N PHE A 60 -14.16 -59.43 -6.27
CA PHE A 60 -13.40 -59.21 -5.05
C PHE A 60 -12.05 -59.96 -5.07
N ASN A 61 -11.10 -59.45 -5.82
CA ASN A 61 -9.80 -60.05 -5.98
C ASN A 61 -8.68 -59.09 -5.53
N TYR A 62 -7.42 -59.56 -5.52
CA TYR A 62 -6.26 -58.76 -5.17
C TYR A 62 -6.08 -57.49 -6.03
N VAL A 63 -6.61 -57.48 -7.25
CA VAL A 63 -6.62 -56.34 -8.13
C VAL A 63 -7.42 -55.18 -7.55
N LEU A 64 -8.59 -55.47 -6.94
CA LEU A 64 -9.38 -54.45 -6.24
C LEU A 64 -8.60 -53.79 -5.10
N ALA A 65 -7.81 -54.57 -4.33
CA ALA A 65 -6.99 -54.06 -3.24
C ALA A 65 -5.91 -53.09 -3.78
N VAL A 66 -5.31 -53.41 -4.92
CA VAL A 66 -4.31 -52.52 -5.59
C VAL A 66 -4.97 -51.22 -6.09
N TYR A 67 -6.20 -51.25 -6.63
CA TYR A 67 -6.94 -50.04 -7.00
C TYR A 67 -7.15 -49.10 -5.80
N ILE A 68 -7.61 -49.69 -4.67
CA ILE A 68 -7.85 -48.92 -3.43
C ILE A 68 -6.53 -48.30 -2.91
N LEU A 69 -5.45 -49.09 -2.88
CA LEU A 69 -4.12 -48.62 -2.45
C LEU A 69 -3.65 -47.44 -3.33
N ASN A 70 -3.75 -47.57 -4.64
CA ASN A 70 -3.37 -46.53 -5.56
C ASN A 70 -4.20 -45.24 -5.38
N LEU A 71 -5.51 -45.37 -5.14
CA LEU A 71 -6.39 -44.26 -4.86
C LEU A 71 -5.90 -43.48 -3.60
N VAL A 72 -5.56 -44.19 -2.54
CA VAL A 72 -5.02 -43.57 -1.30
C VAL A 72 -3.72 -42.81 -1.57
N ILE A 73 -2.81 -43.40 -2.37
CA ILE A 73 -1.56 -42.73 -2.75
C ILE A 73 -1.81 -41.49 -3.58
N VAL A 74 -2.76 -41.55 -4.54
CA VAL A 74 -3.10 -40.38 -5.37
C VAL A 74 -3.77 -39.27 -4.54
N LEU A 75 -4.61 -39.61 -3.58
CA LEU A 75 -5.18 -38.64 -2.66
C LEU A 75 -4.13 -37.92 -1.82
N SER A 76 -3.02 -38.58 -1.45
CA SER A 76 -1.91 -37.93 -0.77
C SER A 76 -1.21 -36.87 -1.62
N ASN A 77 -1.24 -36.96 -2.95
CA ASN A 77 -0.76 -35.90 -3.84
C ASN A 77 -1.55 -34.61 -3.72
N ILE A 78 -2.86 -34.69 -3.49
CA ILE A 78 -3.71 -33.50 -3.27
C ILE A 78 -3.26 -32.77 -2.02
N MET A 79 -2.98 -33.48 -0.92
CA MET A 79 -2.52 -32.85 0.32
C MET A 79 -1.19 -32.14 0.12
N VAL A 80 -0.24 -32.77 -0.59
CA VAL A 80 1.05 -32.16 -0.93
C VAL A 80 0.86 -30.95 -1.84
N TYR A 81 -0.04 -31.01 -2.80
CA TYR A 81 -0.36 -29.88 -3.67
C TYR A 81 -0.85 -28.64 -2.87
N PHE A 82 -1.84 -28.81 -2.00
CA PHE A 82 -2.34 -27.68 -1.19
C PHE A 82 -1.30 -27.12 -0.23
N ARG A 83 -0.48 -27.99 0.40
CA ARG A 83 0.66 -27.55 1.19
C ARG A 83 1.63 -26.69 0.39
N ASN A 84 2.00 -27.15 -0.81
CA ASN A 84 2.93 -26.44 -1.67
C ASN A 84 2.35 -25.12 -2.18
N ARG A 85 1.06 -25.08 -2.51
CA ARG A 85 0.35 -23.85 -2.89
C ARG A 85 0.35 -22.81 -1.75
N ALA A 86 0.20 -23.25 -0.51
CA ALA A 86 0.29 -22.36 0.65
C ALA A 86 1.72 -21.80 0.82
N LEU A 87 2.74 -22.64 0.60
CA LEU A 87 4.14 -22.21 0.63
C LEU A 87 4.48 -21.23 -0.51
N ASP A 88 3.96 -21.45 -1.72
CA ASP A 88 4.15 -20.53 -2.84
C ASP A 88 3.51 -19.17 -2.55
N LYS A 89 2.28 -19.15 -2.02
CA LYS A 89 1.60 -17.91 -1.63
C LYS A 89 2.39 -17.13 -0.57
N LYS A 90 2.96 -17.83 0.42
CA LYS A 90 3.79 -17.20 1.46
C LYS A 90 5.05 -16.58 0.87
N ARG A 91 5.76 -17.30 -0.03
CA ARG A 91 6.96 -16.80 -0.72
C ARG A 91 6.66 -15.61 -1.65
N GLU A 92 5.53 -15.64 -2.34
CA GLU A 92 5.10 -14.52 -3.19
C GLU A 92 4.82 -13.26 -2.36
N SER A 93 4.22 -13.41 -1.20
CA SER A 93 4.03 -12.29 -0.25
C SER A 93 5.36 -11.76 0.29
N GLU A 94 6.28 -12.62 0.70
CA GLU A 94 7.61 -12.23 1.19
C GLU A 94 8.46 -11.55 0.09
N ASN A 95 8.47 -12.11 -1.12
CA ASN A 95 9.19 -11.54 -2.26
C ASN A 95 8.56 -10.23 -2.75
N GLY A 96 7.23 -10.12 -2.70
CA GLY A 96 6.52 -8.87 -3.00
C GLY A 96 6.91 -7.77 -2.03
N GLY A 97 6.98 -8.07 -0.73
CA GLY A 97 7.44 -7.14 0.30
C GLY A 97 8.89 -6.67 0.08
N LEU A 98 9.81 -7.60 -0.18
CA LEU A 98 11.22 -7.27 -0.47
C LEU A 98 11.38 -6.45 -1.75
N LYS A 99 10.63 -6.77 -2.81
CA LYS A 99 10.66 -5.99 -4.05
C LYS A 99 10.11 -4.59 -3.85
N MET A 100 9.05 -4.46 -3.07
CA MET A 100 8.46 -3.16 -2.73
C MET A 100 9.42 -2.33 -1.88
N GLU A 101 10.09 -2.91 -0.88
CA GLU A 101 11.07 -2.22 -0.05
C GLU A 101 12.27 -1.73 -0.87
N ASN A 102 12.79 -2.55 -1.78
CA ASN A 102 13.88 -2.15 -2.67
C ASN A 102 13.45 -1.06 -3.66
N THR A 103 12.22 -1.14 -4.19
CA THR A 103 11.66 -0.09 -5.04
C THR A 103 11.50 1.21 -4.25
N LYS A 104 11.01 1.17 -3.02
CA LYS A 104 10.94 2.32 -2.12
C LYS A 104 12.32 2.94 -1.91
N LYS A 105 13.36 2.16 -1.61
CA LYS A 105 14.74 2.67 -1.44
C LYS A 105 15.28 3.39 -2.67
N ILE A 106 15.00 2.85 -3.88
CA ILE A 106 15.41 3.49 -5.13
C ILE A 106 14.65 4.81 -5.35
N ILE A 107 13.35 4.83 -5.08
CA ILE A 107 12.52 6.02 -5.18
C ILE A 107 13.02 7.10 -4.21
N TYR A 108 13.30 6.74 -2.95
CA TYR A 108 13.84 7.68 -1.95
C TYR A 108 15.16 8.30 -2.39
N ALA A 109 16.09 7.49 -2.91
CA ALA A 109 17.38 8.00 -3.39
C ALA A 109 17.24 8.98 -4.58
N HIS A 110 16.29 8.70 -5.48
CA HIS A 110 16.00 9.59 -6.61
C HIS A 110 15.32 10.89 -6.16
N GLU A 111 14.39 10.80 -5.21
CA GLU A 111 13.71 11.95 -4.62
C GLU A 111 14.69 12.86 -3.88
N GLU A 112 15.66 12.29 -3.14
CA GLU A 112 16.71 13.09 -2.50
C GLU A 112 17.43 13.98 -3.51
N GLN A 113 17.77 13.45 -4.68
CA GLN A 113 18.44 14.21 -5.72
C GLN A 113 17.58 15.35 -6.29
N ILE A 114 16.28 15.10 -6.48
CA ILE A 114 15.33 16.12 -6.97
C ILE A 114 15.16 17.23 -5.94
N ILE A 115 14.94 16.88 -4.68
CA ILE A 115 14.76 17.82 -3.57
C ILE A 115 15.97 18.77 -3.44
N PHE A 116 17.20 18.24 -3.54
CA PHE A 116 18.42 19.06 -3.51
C PHE A 116 18.59 19.95 -4.75
N ALA A 117 18.13 19.49 -5.92
CA ALA A 117 18.24 20.28 -7.16
C ALA A 117 17.30 21.50 -7.17
N GLU A 118 16.14 21.41 -6.54
CA GLU A 118 15.18 22.51 -6.45
C GLU A 118 15.64 23.62 -5.50
N GLU A 119 16.35 23.29 -4.41
CA GLU A 119 16.87 24.27 -3.45
C GLU A 119 17.85 25.28 -4.08
N LYS A 120 18.58 24.89 -5.12
CA LYS A 120 19.58 25.73 -5.78
C LYS A 120 19.00 26.78 -6.74
N LYS A 121 17.70 26.75 -7.04
CA LYS A 121 17.06 27.59 -8.07
C LYS A 121 16.11 28.66 -7.53
N SER A 122 15.89 28.74 -6.24
CA SER A 122 14.98 29.71 -5.64
C SER A 122 15.63 31.09 -5.51
N ASN A 123 15.06 32.09 -6.14
CA ASN A 123 15.29 33.48 -5.77
C ASN A 123 14.52 33.72 -4.49
N ALA A 124 15.20 33.81 -3.36
CA ALA A 124 14.60 33.95 -2.03
C ALA A 124 13.61 35.12 -1.98
N LYS A 125 12.34 34.80 -1.87
CA LYS A 125 11.27 35.77 -1.59
C LYS A 125 11.25 36.08 -0.08
N ALA A 126 10.57 37.16 0.28
CA ALA A 126 10.51 37.60 1.68
C ALA A 126 9.74 36.65 2.63
N TYR A 127 9.03 35.67 2.07
CA TYR A 127 8.21 34.70 2.81
C TYR A 127 8.21 33.35 2.11
N ASN A 128 8.17 32.29 2.90
CA ASN A 128 8.11 30.95 2.33
C ASN A 128 7.15 30.01 3.08
N ILE A 129 6.50 29.13 2.31
CA ILE A 129 5.62 28.08 2.83
C ILE A 129 6.15 26.74 2.32
N THR A 130 6.17 25.76 3.20
CA THR A 130 6.55 24.39 2.84
C THR A 130 5.39 23.43 3.03
N LEU A 131 5.12 22.63 2.01
CA LEU A 131 4.26 21.46 2.08
C LEU A 131 5.13 20.25 2.47
N MET A 132 4.81 19.60 3.57
CA MET A 132 5.44 18.38 4.07
C MET A 132 4.39 17.29 4.25
N GLY A 133 4.51 16.20 3.51
CA GLY A 133 3.52 15.15 3.58
C GLY A 133 3.99 13.82 3.01
N GLY A 134 3.07 12.86 3.02
CA GLY A 134 3.27 11.53 2.45
C GLY A 134 2.99 11.50 0.94
N THR A 135 2.65 10.31 0.47
CA THR A 135 2.46 9.99 -0.95
C THR A 135 1.49 10.91 -1.67
N TYR A 136 0.38 11.31 -1.03
CA TYR A 136 -0.62 12.18 -1.65
C TYR A 136 -0.11 13.61 -1.88
N ALA A 137 0.54 14.20 -0.88
CA ALA A 137 1.04 15.57 -0.94
C ALA A 137 2.20 15.74 -1.94
N LYS A 138 2.96 14.67 -2.18
CA LYS A 138 4.09 14.67 -3.10
C LYS A 138 3.72 15.08 -4.53
N ASP A 139 2.56 14.65 -5.02
CA ASP A 139 2.13 14.87 -6.39
C ASP A 139 1.54 16.27 -6.62
N ILE A 140 1.45 17.13 -5.60
CA ILE A 140 0.97 18.50 -5.72
C ILE A 140 2.04 19.35 -6.42
N PRO A 141 1.76 19.90 -7.63
CA PRO A 141 2.73 20.63 -8.44
C PRO A 141 2.86 22.09 -7.98
N VAL A 142 3.41 22.31 -6.77
CA VAL A 142 3.47 23.63 -6.12
C VAL A 142 4.13 24.69 -6.99
N LYS A 143 5.15 24.34 -7.77
CA LYS A 143 5.84 25.28 -8.66
C LYS A 143 4.92 25.77 -9.77
N LYS A 144 4.18 24.85 -10.44
CA LYS A 144 3.21 25.21 -11.46
C LYS A 144 2.13 26.12 -10.88
N LEU A 145 1.65 25.82 -9.67
CA LEU A 145 0.67 26.64 -8.96
C LEU A 145 1.21 28.01 -8.62
N ALA A 146 2.45 28.10 -8.13
CA ALA A 146 3.09 29.38 -7.81
C ALA A 146 3.22 30.27 -9.04
N ASP A 147 3.56 29.69 -10.21
CA ASP A 147 3.68 30.41 -11.46
C ASP A 147 2.29 30.81 -12.02
N GLU A 148 1.29 29.92 -11.97
CA GLU A 148 -0.06 30.16 -12.49
C GLU A 148 -0.81 31.22 -11.68
N PHE A 149 -0.68 31.19 -10.35
CA PHE A 149 -1.33 32.16 -9.46
C PHE A 149 -0.45 33.37 -9.09
N ASN A 150 0.75 33.45 -9.65
CA ASN A 150 1.71 34.54 -9.42
C ASN A 150 1.88 34.87 -7.93
N PHE A 151 2.19 33.85 -7.12
CA PHE A 151 2.39 34.01 -5.68
C PHE A 151 3.60 34.94 -5.39
N ASP A 152 3.43 35.84 -4.46
CA ASP A 152 4.47 36.74 -3.97
C ASP A 152 5.34 36.14 -2.84
N PHE A 153 5.21 34.83 -2.59
CA PHE A 153 5.95 34.03 -1.64
C PHE A 153 6.52 32.76 -2.30
N ASP A 154 7.55 32.19 -1.71
CA ASP A 154 8.09 30.92 -2.14
C ASP A 154 7.26 29.76 -1.59
N LEU A 155 6.98 28.78 -2.45
CA LEU A 155 6.22 27.58 -2.10
C LEU A 155 7.04 26.34 -2.43
N PHE A 156 7.40 25.57 -1.41
CA PHE A 156 8.20 24.36 -1.53
C PHE A 156 7.38 23.12 -1.27
N ASN A 157 7.52 22.10 -2.10
CA ASN A 157 7.00 20.77 -1.80
C ASN A 157 8.14 19.87 -1.32
N LYS A 158 8.18 19.60 -0.02
CA LYS A 158 9.10 18.69 0.65
C LYS A 158 8.36 17.44 1.12
N SER A 159 7.39 16.99 0.35
CA SER A 159 6.69 15.74 0.61
C SER A 159 7.45 14.57 0.00
N SER A 160 7.38 13.40 0.63
CA SER A 160 8.06 12.20 0.19
C SER A 160 7.15 10.99 0.13
N PHE A 161 7.41 10.11 -0.81
CA PHE A 161 6.70 8.84 -0.93
C PHE A 161 6.85 8.03 0.37
N ALA A 162 5.71 7.53 0.88
CA ALA A 162 5.66 6.69 2.09
C ALA A 162 6.28 7.32 3.36
N LEU A 163 6.25 8.66 3.51
CA LEU A 163 6.69 9.32 4.73
C LEU A 163 5.67 9.06 5.86
N SER A 164 6.09 8.30 6.88
CA SER A 164 5.31 8.02 8.08
C SER A 164 5.60 9.05 9.18
N ILE A 165 4.68 9.21 10.13
CA ILE A 165 4.85 10.11 11.28
C ILE A 165 6.08 9.74 12.13
N LYS A 166 6.39 8.45 12.24
CA LYS A 166 7.54 7.93 12.98
C LYS A 166 8.87 8.50 12.46
N ASN A 167 8.97 8.70 11.14
CA ASN A 167 10.19 9.17 10.48
C ASN A 167 10.16 10.67 10.19
N ALA A 168 9.03 11.33 10.43
CA ALA A 168 8.78 12.71 10.02
C ALA A 168 9.74 13.72 10.67
N LYS A 169 10.12 13.52 11.94
CA LYS A 169 11.05 14.40 12.65
C LYS A 169 12.45 14.40 12.03
N VAL A 170 13.00 13.21 11.77
CA VAL A 170 14.30 13.05 11.11
C VAL A 170 14.26 13.61 9.68
N TYR A 171 13.13 13.39 8.99
CA TYR A 171 12.91 13.93 7.66
C TYR A 171 12.85 15.46 7.67
N PHE A 172 12.14 16.06 8.62
CA PHE A 172 12.09 17.50 8.81
C PHE A 172 13.49 18.11 8.99
N ASP A 173 14.29 17.57 9.90
CA ASP A 173 15.65 18.06 10.15
C ASP A 173 16.51 18.05 8.89
N LYS A 174 16.38 17.00 8.09
CA LYS A 174 17.22 16.81 6.90
C LYS A 174 16.80 17.69 5.72
N TYR A 175 15.49 17.90 5.50
CA TYR A 175 14.97 18.45 4.25
C TYR A 175 14.15 19.73 4.38
N VAL A 176 13.66 20.05 5.57
CA VAL A 176 12.72 21.16 5.78
C VAL A 176 13.30 22.23 6.67
N ALA A 177 14.01 21.86 7.72
CA ALA A 177 14.51 22.79 8.75
C ALA A 177 15.33 23.94 8.18
N ASN A 178 16.20 23.66 7.19
CA ASN A 178 17.07 24.64 6.55
C ASN A 178 16.31 25.73 5.78
N LEU A 179 15.08 25.48 5.39
CA LEU A 179 14.25 26.46 4.67
C LEU A 179 13.75 27.58 5.59
N LYS A 180 13.77 27.39 6.91
CA LYS A 180 13.25 28.34 7.91
C LYS A 180 11.88 28.87 7.53
N SER A 181 10.97 27.95 7.15
CA SER A 181 9.68 28.28 6.58
C SER A 181 8.81 29.06 7.55
N ASP A 182 8.16 30.13 7.07
CA ASP A 182 7.19 30.91 7.84
C ASP A 182 5.90 30.16 8.08
N GLY A 183 5.62 29.17 7.21
CA GLY A 183 4.49 28.26 7.36
C GLY A 183 4.79 26.86 6.85
N ILE A 184 4.30 25.84 7.56
CA ILE A 184 4.40 24.45 7.14
C ILE A 184 3.01 23.82 7.12
N ILE A 185 2.66 23.27 5.97
CA ILE A 185 1.43 22.50 5.76
C ILE A 185 1.82 21.02 5.89
N ILE A 186 1.24 20.31 6.84
CA ILE A 186 1.59 18.93 7.19
C ILE A 186 0.43 18.00 6.84
N GLN A 187 0.67 17.02 5.97
CA GLN A 187 -0.27 15.94 5.67
C GLN A 187 0.42 14.59 5.85
N LEU A 188 0.32 14.02 7.03
CA LEU A 188 0.91 12.74 7.41
C LEU A 188 -0.16 11.82 8.01
N GLY A 189 0.11 10.51 8.00
CA GLY A 189 -0.69 9.49 8.66
C GLY A 189 -1.25 8.42 7.73
N LYS A 190 -1.30 8.63 6.42
CA LYS A 190 -1.80 7.58 5.50
C LYS A 190 -0.96 6.30 5.62
N GLU A 191 0.33 6.45 5.70
CA GLU A 191 1.30 5.36 5.84
C GLU A 191 1.31 4.74 7.24
N ASP A 192 0.57 5.35 8.18
CA ASP A 192 0.53 4.95 9.58
C ASP A 192 -0.78 4.24 9.97
N VAL A 193 -1.70 3.96 9.04
CA VAL A 193 -3.04 3.41 9.34
C VAL A 193 -2.98 2.11 10.12
N GLU A 194 -2.10 1.19 9.74
CA GLU A 194 -1.95 -0.09 10.45
C GLU A 194 -1.34 0.09 11.85
N SER A 195 -0.32 0.93 11.96
CA SER A 195 0.32 1.21 13.25
C SER A 195 -0.59 2.00 14.19
N PHE A 196 -1.40 2.90 13.67
CA PHE A 196 -2.43 3.61 14.42
C PHE A 196 -3.50 2.64 14.96
N ALA A 197 -4.01 1.72 14.14
CA ALA A 197 -4.98 0.73 14.58
C ALA A 197 -4.45 -0.14 15.74
N ALA A 198 -3.14 -0.41 15.77
CA ALA A 198 -2.49 -1.14 16.84
C ALA A 198 -2.24 -0.28 18.10
N ASN A 199 -1.87 0.98 17.94
CA ASN A 199 -1.53 1.88 19.06
C ASN A 199 -1.75 3.36 18.71
N PRO A 200 -2.99 3.88 18.87
CA PRO A 200 -3.30 5.29 18.61
C PRO A 200 -2.49 6.28 19.43
N SER A 201 -2.21 5.96 20.69
CA SER A 201 -1.46 6.84 21.59
C SER A 201 -0.03 7.07 21.15
N GLN A 202 0.61 6.07 20.52
CA GLN A 202 1.95 6.21 19.96
C GLN A 202 1.96 7.13 18.74
N PHE A 203 0.91 7.09 17.92
CA PHE A 203 0.73 8.01 16.79
C PHE A 203 0.61 9.45 17.28
N ASP A 204 -0.24 9.70 18.27
CA ASP A 204 -0.43 11.03 18.88
C ASP A 204 0.87 11.57 19.47
N ALA A 205 1.59 10.73 20.23
CA ALA A 205 2.87 11.11 20.81
C ALA A 205 3.91 11.49 19.74
N SER A 206 3.98 10.72 18.65
CA SER A 206 4.90 10.99 17.54
C SER A 206 4.54 12.28 16.80
N TYR A 207 3.25 12.56 16.65
CA TYR A 207 2.77 13.78 16.01
C TYR A 207 3.10 15.01 16.86
N LEU A 208 2.80 14.96 18.16
CA LEU A 208 3.11 16.05 19.11
C LEU A 208 4.61 16.29 19.25
N ASP A 209 5.44 15.23 19.22
CA ASP A 209 6.91 15.36 19.23
C ASP A 209 7.40 16.08 17.97
N LEU A 210 6.85 15.76 16.79
CA LEU A 210 7.14 16.48 15.55
C LEU A 210 6.80 17.97 15.65
N LEU A 211 5.58 18.30 16.07
CA LEU A 211 5.14 19.70 16.14
C LEU A 211 5.96 20.50 17.14
N SER A 212 6.24 19.94 18.31
CA SER A 212 7.07 20.55 19.35
C SER A 212 8.49 20.78 18.82
N HIS A 213 9.05 19.83 18.07
CA HIS A 213 10.36 19.94 17.47
C HIS A 213 10.42 21.05 16.41
N ILE A 214 9.42 21.11 15.52
CA ILE A 214 9.34 22.19 14.51
C ILE A 214 9.32 23.56 15.19
N LYS A 215 8.50 23.73 16.23
CA LYS A 215 8.42 24.99 16.98
C LYS A 215 9.71 25.32 17.75
N ALA A 216 10.44 24.30 18.21
CA ALA A 216 11.74 24.52 18.84
C ALA A 216 12.81 25.02 17.84
N VAL A 217 12.77 24.51 16.61
CA VAL A 217 13.68 24.94 15.53
C VAL A 217 13.27 26.29 14.94
N ASN A 218 11.98 26.54 14.78
CA ASN A 218 11.43 27.76 14.21
C ASN A 218 10.17 28.21 14.98
N LYS A 219 10.37 29.12 15.94
CA LYS A 219 9.33 29.58 16.90
C LYS A 219 8.15 30.28 16.24
N ASP A 220 8.40 31.00 15.16
CA ASP A 220 7.42 31.83 14.48
C ASP A 220 6.69 31.10 13.36
N CYS A 221 7.05 29.83 13.12
CA CYS A 221 6.46 29.01 12.08
C CYS A 221 4.98 28.71 12.37
N ARG A 222 4.11 29.03 11.41
CA ARG A 222 2.71 28.68 11.45
C ARG A 222 2.51 27.25 10.94
N LEU A 223 1.70 26.47 11.64
CA LEU A 223 1.46 25.08 11.27
C LEU A 223 0.02 24.89 10.83
N ALA A 224 -0.17 24.15 9.75
CA ALA A 224 -1.47 23.66 9.31
C ALA A 224 -1.42 22.13 9.18
N LEU A 225 -2.32 21.44 9.87
CA LEU A 225 -2.44 19.99 9.80
C LEU A 225 -3.61 19.63 8.88
N VAL A 226 -3.36 18.75 7.92
CA VAL A 226 -4.33 18.34 6.91
C VAL A 226 -4.80 16.92 7.21
N SER A 227 -6.11 16.69 7.18
CA SER A 227 -6.67 15.35 7.34
C SER A 227 -6.24 14.41 6.23
N ILE A 228 -6.31 13.11 6.50
CA ILE A 228 -6.10 12.06 5.51
C ILE A 228 -7.37 11.94 4.67
N ASN A 229 -7.23 11.80 3.36
CA ASN A 229 -8.36 11.52 2.48
C ASN A 229 -9.00 10.16 2.83
N ASN A 230 -10.32 10.15 2.99
CA ASN A 230 -11.11 8.97 3.34
C ASN A 230 -12.22 8.69 2.33
N SER A 231 -11.92 8.75 1.04
CA SER A 231 -12.88 8.49 -0.05
C SER A 231 -13.50 7.08 -0.02
N VAL A 232 -12.86 6.13 0.67
CA VAL A 232 -13.33 4.74 0.82
C VAL A 232 -14.10 4.50 2.12
N ASN A 233 -14.39 5.54 2.91
CA ASN A 233 -15.09 5.48 4.19
C ASN A 233 -14.46 4.47 5.18
N ASN A 234 -13.15 4.46 5.29
CA ASN A 234 -12.45 3.61 6.25
C ASN A 234 -12.60 4.18 7.68
N PRO A 235 -13.21 3.43 8.62
CA PRO A 235 -13.45 3.90 9.98
C PRO A 235 -12.15 4.23 10.75
N THR A 236 -11.06 3.53 10.48
CA THR A 236 -9.76 3.81 11.10
C THR A 236 -9.24 5.18 10.65
N ILE A 237 -9.38 5.53 9.38
CA ILE A 237 -8.98 6.85 8.86
C ILE A 237 -9.84 7.95 9.48
N THR A 238 -11.14 7.72 9.65
CA THR A 238 -12.03 8.68 10.35
C THR A 238 -11.55 8.91 11.80
N GLN A 239 -11.19 7.86 12.53
CA GLN A 239 -10.63 7.99 13.87
C GLN A 239 -9.29 8.76 13.84
N MET A 240 -8.38 8.42 12.93
CA MET A 240 -7.11 9.14 12.77
C MET A 240 -7.31 10.63 12.50
N ASN A 241 -8.26 10.99 11.63
CA ASN A 241 -8.57 12.39 11.34
C ASN A 241 -9.10 13.12 12.56
N ASN A 242 -9.88 12.47 13.44
CA ASN A 242 -10.29 13.02 14.71
C ASN A 242 -9.11 13.26 15.67
N HIS A 243 -8.14 12.33 15.70
CA HIS A 243 -6.90 12.50 16.47
C HIS A 243 -6.07 13.67 15.93
N ILE A 244 -5.83 13.74 14.61
CA ILE A 244 -5.11 14.87 13.97
C ILE A 244 -5.80 16.21 14.29
N LYS A 245 -7.13 16.26 14.23
CA LYS A 245 -7.91 17.45 14.63
C LYS A 245 -7.68 17.83 16.08
N SER A 246 -7.72 16.87 16.99
CA SER A 246 -7.49 17.12 18.43
C SER A 246 -6.06 17.60 18.70
N ILE A 247 -5.07 17.00 18.01
CA ILE A 247 -3.66 17.42 18.08
C ILE A 247 -3.52 18.86 17.58
N ALA A 248 -4.12 19.21 16.44
CA ALA A 248 -4.07 20.58 15.92
C ALA A 248 -4.66 21.58 16.90
N GLN A 249 -5.79 21.25 17.54
CA GLN A 249 -6.43 22.10 18.54
C GLN A 249 -5.55 22.28 19.78
N SER A 250 -4.94 21.21 20.30
CA SER A 250 -4.08 21.28 21.48
C SER A 250 -2.79 22.06 21.24
N ASP A 251 -2.28 22.02 20.02
CA ASP A 251 -1.03 22.66 19.61
C ASP A 251 -1.25 24.06 18.97
N GLN A 252 -2.49 24.57 18.95
CA GLN A 252 -2.88 25.83 18.31
C GLN A 252 -2.50 25.92 16.82
N ALA A 253 -2.46 24.77 16.14
CA ALA A 253 -2.27 24.68 14.72
C ALA A 253 -3.64 24.75 13.98
N THR A 254 -3.60 25.19 12.73
CA THR A 254 -4.79 25.19 11.87
C THR A 254 -5.11 23.76 11.43
N PHE A 255 -6.38 23.34 11.54
CA PHE A 255 -6.81 22.03 11.02
C PHE A 255 -7.57 22.22 9.70
N ILE A 256 -7.19 21.45 8.68
CA ILE A 256 -7.81 21.45 7.35
C ILE A 256 -8.46 20.10 7.13
N ASN A 257 -9.78 20.06 7.00
CA ASN A 257 -10.53 18.82 6.83
C ASN A 257 -10.77 18.54 5.34
N LEU A 258 -10.06 17.55 4.79
CA LEU A 258 -10.28 17.06 3.43
C LEU A 258 -11.50 16.13 3.29
N GLU A 259 -12.06 15.64 4.40
CA GLU A 259 -13.30 14.85 4.37
C GLU A 259 -14.52 15.73 4.03
N ASN A 260 -14.36 17.05 4.08
CA ASN A 260 -15.43 17.96 3.75
C ASN A 260 -15.66 17.91 2.22
N THR A 261 -16.82 17.37 1.83
CA THR A 261 -17.23 17.19 0.41
C THR A 261 -17.17 18.47 -0.44
N LYS A 262 -17.09 19.65 0.18
CA LYS A 262 -16.92 20.93 -0.52
C LYS A 262 -15.58 21.07 -1.20
N LEU A 263 -14.50 20.56 -0.63
CA LEU A 263 -13.15 20.58 -1.24
C LEU A 263 -13.03 19.65 -2.45
N TRP A 264 -13.87 18.61 -2.50
CA TRP A 264 -13.89 17.62 -3.58
C TRP A 264 -15.00 17.88 -4.61
N ASN A 265 -15.80 18.92 -4.42
CA ASN A 265 -16.82 19.34 -5.38
C ASN A 265 -16.17 20.21 -6.46
N PRO A 266 -16.18 19.81 -7.76
CA PRO A 266 -15.58 20.59 -8.85
C PRO A 266 -16.02 22.03 -8.90
N LYS A 267 -17.29 22.34 -8.58
CA LYS A 267 -17.80 23.72 -8.55
C LYS A 267 -17.26 24.55 -7.38
N ALA A 268 -17.10 23.94 -6.20
CA ALA A 268 -16.52 24.62 -5.04
C ALA A 268 -15.02 24.85 -5.24
N ILE A 269 -14.35 23.89 -5.87
CA ILE A 269 -12.93 23.99 -6.24
C ILE A 269 -12.71 25.13 -7.23
N GLN A 270 -13.52 25.20 -8.28
CA GLN A 270 -13.43 26.28 -9.28
C GLN A 270 -13.68 27.65 -8.60
N SER A 271 -14.66 27.75 -7.70
CA SER A 271 -14.91 28.98 -6.94
C SER A 271 -13.74 29.38 -6.04
N SER A 272 -13.06 28.41 -5.43
CA SER A 272 -11.87 28.68 -4.60
C SER A 272 -10.68 29.13 -5.45
N LEU A 273 -10.51 28.53 -6.65
CA LEU A 273 -9.50 28.94 -7.61
C LEU A 273 -9.78 30.33 -8.20
N ASP A 274 -11.03 30.60 -8.59
CA ASP A 274 -11.45 31.90 -9.11
C ASP A 274 -11.29 33.00 -8.03
N PHE A 275 -11.62 32.70 -6.80
CA PHE A 275 -11.42 33.59 -5.65
C PHE A 275 -9.93 33.87 -5.41
N ALA A 276 -9.09 32.85 -5.46
CA ALA A 276 -7.65 32.97 -5.31
C ALA A 276 -7.02 33.82 -6.43
N GLN A 277 -7.45 33.58 -7.67
CA GLN A 277 -7.00 34.33 -8.85
C GLN A 277 -7.44 35.79 -8.83
N GLY A 278 -8.70 36.06 -8.41
CA GLY A 278 -9.27 37.42 -8.36
C GLY A 278 -8.71 38.30 -7.22
N MET A 279 -8.17 37.70 -6.16
CA MET A 279 -7.69 38.45 -4.98
C MET A 279 -6.18 38.70 -4.97
N GLY A 280 -5.40 38.14 -5.92
CA GLY A 280 -3.94 38.10 -5.84
C GLY A 280 -3.54 37.63 -4.44
N LEU A 281 -3.28 36.35 -4.24
CA LEU A 281 -2.89 35.80 -2.94
C LEU A 281 -1.69 36.58 -2.41
N LYS A 282 -1.96 37.62 -1.67
CA LYS A 282 -0.91 38.31 -0.94
C LYS A 282 -0.56 37.51 0.31
N TYR A 283 0.70 37.43 0.57
CA TYR A 283 1.37 36.81 1.68
C TYR A 283 0.71 36.94 3.07
N LYS A 284 -0.13 37.96 3.29
CA LYS A 284 -0.84 38.16 4.56
C LYS A 284 -2.03 37.24 4.80
N LYS A 285 -2.38 36.36 3.83
CA LYS A 285 -3.49 35.44 4.00
C LYS A 285 -3.16 34.30 4.97
N PRO A 286 -4.18 33.78 5.67
CA PRO A 286 -4.01 32.63 6.54
C PRO A 286 -3.45 31.43 5.77
N ILE A 287 -2.56 30.66 6.39
CA ILE A 287 -2.03 29.39 5.82
C ILE A 287 -3.14 28.40 5.44
N TYR A 288 -4.31 28.54 6.04
CA TYR A 288 -5.51 27.79 5.71
C TYR A 288 -5.91 27.95 4.23
N ASP A 289 -6.00 29.19 3.74
CA ASP A 289 -6.43 29.48 2.37
C ASP A 289 -5.46 28.90 1.34
N ILE A 290 -4.16 28.96 1.64
CA ILE A 290 -3.11 28.39 0.77
C ILE A 290 -3.22 26.88 0.71
N ALA A 291 -3.39 26.22 1.85
CA ALA A 291 -3.54 24.78 1.89
C ALA A 291 -4.84 24.34 1.19
N GLU A 292 -5.95 25.06 1.39
CA GLU A 292 -7.21 24.79 0.70
C GLU A 292 -7.06 24.84 -0.80
N ILE A 293 -6.33 25.83 -1.33
CA ILE A 293 -6.06 25.97 -2.75
C ILE A 293 -5.21 24.81 -3.27
N LEU A 294 -4.10 24.46 -2.59
CA LEU A 294 -3.22 23.38 -3.00
C LEU A 294 -3.97 22.05 -3.11
N TYR A 295 -4.78 21.72 -2.12
CA TYR A 295 -5.50 20.45 -2.11
C TYR A 295 -6.73 20.47 -3.01
N SER A 296 -7.36 21.61 -3.22
CA SER A 296 -8.42 21.76 -4.21
C SER A 296 -7.88 21.54 -5.63
N TYR A 297 -6.73 22.10 -5.93
CA TYR A 297 -6.07 21.88 -7.23
C TYR A 297 -5.68 20.40 -7.41
N ALA A 298 -5.12 19.77 -6.38
CA ALA A 298 -4.76 18.36 -6.43
C ALA A 298 -5.98 17.47 -6.70
N ALA A 299 -7.11 17.76 -6.07
CA ALA A 299 -8.34 17.01 -6.26
C ALA A 299 -8.86 17.03 -7.71
N VAL A 300 -8.67 18.14 -8.42
CA VAL A 300 -9.14 18.28 -9.84
C VAL A 300 -8.15 17.70 -10.83
N ASN A 301 -6.85 17.87 -10.59
CA ASN A 301 -5.82 17.66 -11.60
C ASN A 301 -5.01 16.37 -11.41
N ILE A 302 -5.09 15.72 -10.22
CA ILE A 302 -4.46 14.42 -10.02
C ILE A 302 -5.47 13.33 -10.40
N PRO A 303 -5.18 12.47 -11.40
CA PRO A 303 -6.08 11.41 -11.83
C PRO A 303 -6.49 10.50 -10.68
N GLU A 304 -7.77 10.13 -10.64
CA GLU A 304 -8.33 9.26 -9.60
C GLU A 304 -7.63 7.90 -9.54
N GLU A 305 -7.11 7.42 -10.68
CA GLU A 305 -6.28 6.21 -10.75
C GLU A 305 -4.96 6.35 -9.98
N THR A 306 -4.31 7.51 -10.04
CA THR A 306 -3.09 7.79 -9.27
C THR A 306 -3.40 7.82 -7.77
N LEU A 307 -4.56 8.39 -7.40
CA LEU A 307 -5.06 8.39 -6.04
C LEU A 307 -5.42 6.97 -5.57
N ARG A 308 -6.02 6.14 -6.43
CA ARG A 308 -6.39 4.74 -6.13
C ARG A 308 -5.19 3.80 -6.07
N MET A 309 -4.20 3.93 -6.97
CA MET A 309 -2.96 3.14 -6.90
C MET A 309 -2.19 3.40 -5.60
N ASN A 310 -2.25 4.63 -5.09
CA ASN A 310 -1.67 4.99 -3.82
C ASN A 310 -2.50 4.54 -2.60
N MET A 311 -3.74 4.08 -2.81
CA MET A 311 -4.65 3.55 -1.76
C MET A 311 -4.67 2.02 -1.68
N ALA A 312 -4.13 1.32 -2.68
CA ALA A 312 -4.18 -0.14 -2.80
C ALA A 312 -2.93 -0.85 -2.24
N VAL A 313 -2.13 -0.16 -1.46
CA VAL A 313 -0.94 -0.72 -0.79
C VAL A 313 -1.13 -0.71 0.70
#